data_e6ee4d7a8934ef5b7ee0a00faa5188c1
#
_entry.id   e6ee4d7a8934ef5b7ee0a00faa5188c1
#
_cell.length_a   1.000
_cell.length_b   1.000
_cell.length_c   1.000
_cell.angle_alpha   90.00
_cell.angle_beta   90.00
_cell.angle_gamma   90.00
#
_symmetry.space_group_name_H-M   'P 1'
#
loop_
_entity.id
_entity.type
_entity.pdbx_description
1 polymer ?
#
loop_
_entity_poly.entity_id
_entity_poly.type
_entity_poly.pdbx_seq_one_letter_code
_entity_poly.pdbx_strand_id
1 'polypeptide(L)'
;MVPDDLGVIAEVIACHSFNSKFKPDDTESGLVVSLFTAGAFFGAAFAGPTGDYVGRRWTIAVGCLIFCLGGGLQTGAQTLDYLYSGRFLAGIGVGFLVMIVPLYQAEICHPNIRGRVTGLQQFMLGVGSLCAAWISYGTYIGFAPTNNAQWQVSLGLQVVPAVLLGLLIMLFPESPRWLMDHGHHEKGLRTLAKLHSYGDEHDPWVRAEYNQIQESITFEHENEAKSYVELFTARSSFRRLFLCCAIQASVQMTGVSAIQYYSVTIYGKMGIDGDETLRYQAINAVIALVGQFLCILFIDHFGRRWTLIIGNLGNMVTFIIACILLALFPPKANNIGAHWGFIIMTWLYNFSFSCTCGPLSWIIPAEVFDTRTRSKGVSIATMTSFAFNTMIGQVTPIALGNVGYRYYFLFIICNCTNAVFFWMMLPETKKLPLEEMNYLFTNAPWFVPGTRKEEYLPHDLEQKIEAQEMKQDAFHHE
;
A
#
# COMPACT_ATOMS: atom_id res chain seq x y z
N MET A 1 10.63 -6.30 3.72
CA MET A 1 9.43 -7.13 3.70
C MET A 1 8.71 -6.88 5.02
N VAL A 2 7.72 -6.00 5.02
CA VAL A 2 6.84 -5.81 6.18
C VAL A 2 5.85 -6.97 6.10
N PRO A 3 5.69 -7.80 7.15
CA PRO A 3 4.70 -8.87 7.11
C PRO A 3 3.31 -8.25 6.93
N ASP A 4 2.51 -8.86 6.05
CA ASP A 4 1.13 -8.44 5.84
C ASP A 4 0.26 -8.96 7.01
N ASP A 5 0.42 -8.28 8.16
CA ASP A 5 -0.36 -8.55 9.39
C ASP A 5 -1.88 -8.37 9.15
N LEU A 6 -2.22 -7.62 8.11
CA LEU A 6 -3.61 -7.38 7.73
C LEU A 6 -4.27 -8.62 7.12
N GLY A 7 -3.53 -9.47 6.41
CA GLY A 7 -4.04 -10.74 5.87
C GLY A 7 -4.26 -11.79 6.95
N VAL A 8 -3.30 -11.94 7.86
CA VAL A 8 -3.35 -12.95 8.93
C VAL A 8 -4.55 -12.77 9.85
N ILE A 9 -4.98 -11.53 10.12
CA ILE A 9 -6.05 -11.28 11.07
C ILE A 9 -7.42 -11.83 10.62
N ALA A 10 -7.67 -11.87 9.31
CA ALA A 10 -8.89 -12.47 8.76
C ALA A 10 -9.03 -13.94 9.17
N GLU A 11 -7.92 -14.64 9.16
CA GLU A 11 -7.82 -16.06 9.47
C GLU A 11 -7.82 -16.31 10.98
N VAL A 12 -7.15 -15.43 11.75
CA VAL A 12 -7.17 -15.47 13.23
C VAL A 12 -8.57 -15.27 13.79
N ILE A 13 -9.32 -14.28 13.30
CA ILE A 13 -10.72 -14.03 13.72
C ILE A 13 -11.61 -15.22 13.37
N ALA A 14 -11.31 -15.95 12.31
CA ALA A 14 -12.06 -17.13 11.89
C ALA A 14 -11.67 -18.41 12.66
N CYS A 15 -10.52 -18.43 13.36
CA CYS A 15 -10.07 -19.61 14.11
C CYS A 15 -11.05 -19.97 15.23
N HIS A 16 -11.36 -21.28 15.32
CA HIS A 16 -12.26 -21.79 16.35
C HIS A 16 -11.71 -21.58 17.77
N SER A 17 -10.40 -21.78 17.97
CA SER A 17 -9.73 -21.59 19.26
C SER A 17 -9.75 -20.13 19.72
N PHE A 18 -9.62 -19.16 18.77
CA PHE A 18 -9.74 -17.74 19.06
C PHE A 18 -11.14 -17.36 19.51
N ASN A 19 -12.16 -17.78 18.74
CA ASN A 19 -13.56 -17.50 19.04
C ASN A 19 -14.03 -18.19 20.34
N SER A 20 -13.54 -19.38 20.66
CA SER A 20 -13.89 -20.07 21.92
C SER A 20 -13.27 -19.39 23.14
N LYS A 21 -12.06 -18.82 23.01
CA LYS A 21 -11.34 -18.15 24.09
C LYS A 21 -11.87 -16.74 24.36
N PHE A 22 -12.03 -15.92 23.32
CA PHE A 22 -12.31 -14.50 23.45
C PHE A 22 -13.78 -14.13 23.25
N LYS A 23 -14.55 -14.93 22.47
CA LYS A 23 -15.96 -14.73 22.13
C LYS A 23 -16.26 -13.27 21.72
N PRO A 24 -15.50 -12.71 20.77
CA PRO A 24 -15.66 -11.32 20.40
C PRO A 24 -17.03 -11.10 19.75
N ASP A 25 -17.67 -9.98 20.06
CA ASP A 25 -18.84 -9.51 19.32
C ASP A 25 -18.40 -8.84 17.98
N ASP A 26 -19.38 -8.42 17.15
CA ASP A 26 -19.08 -7.78 15.87
C ASP A 26 -18.29 -6.46 16.06
N THR A 27 -18.50 -5.72 17.15
CA THR A 27 -17.81 -4.48 17.46
C THR A 27 -16.38 -4.76 17.89
N GLU A 28 -16.17 -5.74 18.74
CA GLU A 28 -14.88 -6.17 19.24
C GLU A 28 -14.00 -6.76 18.11
N SER A 29 -14.61 -7.53 17.22
CA SER A 29 -13.94 -8.03 16.00
C SER A 29 -13.50 -6.88 15.09
N GLY A 30 -14.31 -5.83 14.97
CA GLY A 30 -13.95 -4.60 14.27
C GLY A 30 -12.75 -3.88 14.93
N LEU A 31 -12.74 -3.81 16.27
CA LEU A 31 -11.63 -3.18 17.02
C LEU A 31 -10.30 -3.93 16.84
N VAL A 32 -10.32 -5.26 16.78
CA VAL A 32 -9.11 -6.06 16.52
C VAL A 32 -8.44 -5.64 15.19
N VAL A 33 -9.22 -5.31 14.17
CA VAL A 33 -8.70 -4.86 12.86
C VAL A 33 -8.36 -3.38 12.88
N SER A 34 -9.29 -2.54 13.35
CA SER A 34 -9.20 -1.09 13.22
C SER A 34 -8.10 -0.47 14.08
N LEU A 35 -7.79 -1.02 15.25
CA LEU A 35 -6.72 -0.53 16.13
C LEU A 35 -5.34 -0.67 15.50
N PHE A 36 -5.12 -1.72 14.71
CA PHE A 36 -3.86 -1.86 13.99
C PHE A 36 -3.68 -0.76 12.93
N THR A 37 -4.69 -0.51 12.13
CA THR A 37 -4.65 0.53 11.09
C THR A 37 -4.65 1.94 11.68
N ALA A 38 -5.32 2.13 12.81
CA ALA A 38 -5.23 3.37 13.58
C ALA A 38 -3.81 3.59 14.13
N GLY A 39 -3.15 2.55 14.64
CA GLY A 39 -1.74 2.59 15.02
C GLY A 39 -0.86 2.98 13.84
N ALA A 40 -1.10 2.41 12.66
CA ALA A 40 -0.34 2.70 11.44
C ALA A 40 -0.53 4.16 10.97
N PHE A 41 -1.71 4.76 11.16
CA PHE A 41 -1.94 6.18 10.93
C PHE A 41 -0.97 7.05 11.75
N PHE A 42 -0.86 6.81 13.05
CA PHE A 42 0.08 7.55 13.92
C PHE A 42 1.53 7.23 13.57
N GLY A 43 1.85 5.96 13.31
CA GLY A 43 3.19 5.56 12.88
C GLY A 43 3.64 6.28 11.61
N ALA A 44 2.78 6.38 10.59
CA ALA A 44 3.06 7.11 9.35
C ALA A 44 3.25 8.62 9.59
N ALA A 45 2.49 9.21 10.52
CA ALA A 45 2.62 10.62 10.88
C ALA A 45 3.99 10.95 11.50
N PHE A 46 4.51 10.07 12.34
CA PHE A 46 5.78 10.28 13.04
C PHE A 46 7.01 9.78 12.29
N ALA A 47 6.85 8.89 11.31
CA ALA A 47 7.95 8.29 10.56
C ALA A 47 8.81 9.32 9.81
N GLY A 48 8.17 10.30 9.16
CA GLY A 48 8.88 11.36 8.43
C GLY A 48 9.80 12.17 9.34
N PRO A 49 9.25 12.90 10.35
CA PRO A 49 10.06 13.67 11.29
C PRO A 49 11.16 12.85 12.00
N THR A 50 10.85 11.61 12.40
CA THR A 50 11.85 10.73 13.03
C THR A 50 12.96 10.35 12.05
N GLY A 51 12.60 10.03 10.80
CA GLY A 51 13.54 9.67 9.72
C GLY A 51 14.48 10.82 9.37
N ASP A 52 13.99 12.05 9.41
CA ASP A 52 14.80 13.24 9.16
C ASP A 52 15.72 13.53 10.34
N TYR A 53 15.26 13.38 11.58
CA TYR A 53 16.05 13.73 12.77
C TYR A 53 17.10 12.65 13.14
N VAL A 54 16.70 11.36 13.15
CA VAL A 54 17.53 10.25 13.68
C VAL A 54 18.27 9.51 12.54
N GLY A 55 17.81 9.65 11.33
CA GLY A 55 18.29 8.92 10.16
C GLY A 55 17.36 7.77 9.73
N ARG A 56 17.52 7.36 8.48
CA ARG A 56 16.60 6.36 7.88
C ARG A 56 16.82 4.98 8.49
N ARG A 57 18.07 4.58 8.64
CA ARG A 57 18.48 3.28 9.18
C ARG A 57 17.96 3.06 10.60
N TRP A 58 18.17 4.04 11.48
CA TRP A 58 17.72 3.95 12.87
C TRP A 58 16.21 3.99 13.00
N THR A 59 15.53 4.77 12.17
CA THR A 59 14.06 4.82 12.13
C THR A 59 13.45 3.48 11.72
N ILE A 60 14.08 2.76 10.76
CA ILE A 60 13.68 1.39 10.40
C ILE A 60 13.87 0.46 11.61
N ALA A 61 15.01 0.53 12.30
CA ALA A 61 15.27 -0.31 13.46
C ALA A 61 14.26 -0.07 14.61
N VAL A 62 13.93 1.20 14.87
CA VAL A 62 12.90 1.57 15.87
C VAL A 62 11.53 1.04 15.44
N GLY A 63 11.14 1.19 14.16
CA GLY A 63 9.90 0.64 13.63
C GLY A 63 9.82 -0.89 13.79
N CYS A 64 10.91 -1.61 13.49
CA CYS A 64 11.00 -3.06 13.71
C CYS A 64 10.88 -3.42 15.20
N LEU A 65 11.54 -2.67 16.10
CA LEU A 65 11.45 -2.92 17.54
C LEU A 65 10.01 -2.75 18.05
N ILE A 66 9.35 -1.64 17.68
CA ILE A 66 7.96 -1.37 18.06
C ILE A 66 7.04 -2.47 17.53
N PHE A 67 7.23 -2.90 16.27
CA PHE A 67 6.45 -3.99 15.67
C PHE A 67 6.67 -5.31 16.40
N CYS A 68 7.92 -5.66 16.74
CA CYS A 68 8.25 -6.88 17.48
C CYS A 68 7.63 -6.89 18.90
N LEU A 69 7.64 -5.75 19.58
CA LEU A 69 6.98 -5.61 20.88
C LEU A 69 5.46 -5.80 20.75
N GLY A 70 4.83 -5.14 19.76
CA GLY A 70 3.40 -5.32 19.48
C GLY A 70 3.05 -6.75 19.09
N GLY A 71 3.82 -7.38 18.22
CA GLY A 71 3.65 -8.79 17.81
C GLY A 71 3.82 -9.77 18.96
N GLY A 72 4.79 -9.53 19.85
CA GLY A 72 4.97 -10.32 21.09
C GLY A 72 3.77 -10.21 22.03
N LEU A 73 3.24 -8.98 22.21
CA LEU A 73 2.02 -8.76 22.98
C LEU A 73 0.81 -9.49 22.37
N GLN A 74 0.62 -9.41 21.06
CA GLN A 74 -0.47 -10.11 20.37
C GLN A 74 -0.38 -11.62 20.57
N THR A 75 0.80 -12.21 20.37
CA THR A 75 1.04 -13.66 20.49
C THR A 75 0.79 -14.14 21.91
N GLY A 76 1.15 -13.33 22.93
CA GLY A 76 0.96 -13.65 24.34
C GLY A 76 -0.39 -13.26 24.91
N ALA A 77 -1.34 -12.79 24.10
CA ALA A 77 -2.60 -12.24 24.59
C ALA A 77 -3.44 -13.22 25.41
N GLN A 78 -3.83 -12.79 26.61
CA GLN A 78 -4.74 -13.53 27.49
C GLN A 78 -6.15 -12.93 27.49
N THR A 79 -6.28 -11.63 27.25
CA THR A 79 -7.53 -10.87 27.19
C THR A 79 -7.60 -10.09 25.87
N LEU A 80 -8.79 -9.64 25.48
CA LEU A 80 -8.98 -8.79 24.29
C LEU A 80 -8.26 -7.44 24.44
N ASP A 81 -8.26 -6.83 25.62
CA ASP A 81 -7.57 -5.55 25.88
C ASP A 81 -6.06 -5.66 25.65
N TYR A 82 -5.50 -6.81 26.02
CA TYR A 82 -4.09 -7.10 25.80
C TYR A 82 -3.79 -7.25 24.29
N LEU A 83 -4.69 -7.91 23.57
CA LEU A 83 -4.61 -8.02 22.11
C LEU A 83 -4.74 -6.66 21.43
N TYR A 84 -5.68 -5.82 21.86
CA TYR A 84 -5.88 -4.45 21.34
C TYR A 84 -4.62 -3.59 21.49
N SER A 85 -4.01 -3.63 22.68
CA SER A 85 -2.76 -2.90 22.95
C SER A 85 -1.64 -3.37 22.03
N GLY A 86 -1.51 -4.69 21.83
CA GLY A 86 -0.54 -5.29 20.93
C GLY A 86 -0.79 -4.91 19.46
N ARG A 87 -2.06 -4.90 19.02
CA ARG A 87 -2.48 -4.49 17.67
C ARG A 87 -2.12 -3.03 17.39
N PHE A 88 -2.45 -2.13 18.30
CA PHE A 88 -2.16 -0.69 18.16
C PHE A 88 -0.64 -0.44 18.09
N LEU A 89 0.12 -1.08 18.97
CA LEU A 89 1.58 -0.92 19.01
C LEU A 89 2.25 -1.50 17.74
N ALA A 90 1.83 -2.69 17.29
CA ALA A 90 2.31 -3.27 16.04
C ALA A 90 1.95 -2.39 14.82
N GLY A 91 0.75 -1.80 14.84
CA GLY A 91 0.31 -0.83 13.85
C GLY A 91 1.26 0.36 13.75
N ILE A 92 1.63 0.98 14.88
CA ILE A 92 2.62 2.07 14.90
C ILE A 92 3.92 1.62 14.22
N GLY A 93 4.44 0.43 14.54
CA GLY A 93 5.64 -0.11 13.92
C GLY A 93 5.52 -0.24 12.39
N VAL A 94 4.40 -0.77 11.91
CA VAL A 94 4.14 -0.88 10.46
C VAL A 94 4.05 0.50 9.81
N GLY A 95 3.39 1.48 10.44
CA GLY A 95 3.31 2.84 9.92
C GLY A 95 4.70 3.46 9.71
N PHE A 96 5.61 3.26 10.66
CA PHE A 96 7.01 3.66 10.49
C PHE A 96 7.67 2.99 9.29
N LEU A 97 7.53 1.68 9.16
CA LEU A 97 8.18 0.89 8.10
C LEU A 97 7.63 1.20 6.72
N VAL A 98 6.32 1.36 6.57
CA VAL A 98 5.66 1.66 5.28
C VAL A 98 6.12 2.99 4.71
N MET A 99 6.41 3.99 5.56
CA MET A 99 6.87 5.31 5.12
C MET A 99 8.37 5.35 4.87
N ILE A 100 9.19 4.81 5.80
CA ILE A 100 10.63 5.03 5.78
C ILE A 100 11.38 4.06 4.86
N VAL A 101 10.91 2.81 4.69
CA VAL A 101 11.61 1.81 3.87
C VAL A 101 11.66 2.19 2.40
N PRO A 102 10.55 2.62 1.73
CA PRO A 102 10.61 3.08 0.35
C PRO A 102 11.54 4.28 0.15
N LEU A 103 11.51 5.21 1.12
CA LEU A 103 12.38 6.40 1.09
C LEU A 103 13.85 5.99 1.16
N TYR A 104 14.21 5.15 2.12
CA TYR A 104 15.58 4.62 2.25
C TYR A 104 16.03 3.88 1.00
N GLN A 105 15.18 3.01 0.44
CA GLN A 105 15.49 2.30 -0.80
C GLN A 105 15.74 3.25 -1.98
N ALA A 106 14.93 4.29 -2.11
CA ALA A 106 15.10 5.29 -3.17
C ALA A 106 16.40 6.10 -3.03
N GLU A 107 16.88 6.30 -1.79
CA GLU A 107 18.11 7.06 -1.49
C GLU A 107 19.40 6.25 -1.64
N ILE A 108 19.35 4.91 -1.47
CA ILE A 108 20.55 4.05 -1.59
C ILE A 108 20.68 3.34 -2.94
N CYS A 109 19.59 3.26 -3.73
CA CYS A 109 19.62 2.55 -5.00
C CYS A 109 20.19 3.43 -6.10
N HIS A 110 21.02 2.80 -6.94
CA HIS A 110 21.51 3.42 -8.17
C HIS A 110 20.33 3.90 -9.04
N PRO A 111 20.35 5.12 -9.61
CA PRO A 111 19.27 5.70 -10.40
C PRO A 111 18.70 4.77 -11.48
N ASN A 112 19.56 4.03 -12.19
CA ASN A 112 19.17 3.13 -13.28
C ASN A 112 18.29 1.95 -12.84
N ILE A 113 18.34 1.54 -11.58
CA ILE A 113 17.57 0.40 -11.05
C ILE A 113 16.50 0.82 -10.03
N ARG A 114 16.44 2.10 -9.67
CA ARG A 114 15.50 2.63 -8.64
C ARG A 114 14.05 2.23 -8.91
N GLY A 115 13.57 2.40 -10.14
CA GLY A 115 12.21 2.02 -10.51
C GLY A 115 11.92 0.52 -10.37
N ARG A 116 12.89 -0.33 -10.71
CA ARG A 116 12.79 -1.79 -10.55
C ARG A 116 12.74 -2.19 -9.08
N VAL A 117 13.55 -1.56 -8.24
CA VAL A 117 13.57 -1.84 -6.79
C VAL A 117 12.27 -1.40 -6.12
N THR A 118 11.72 -0.25 -6.50
CA THR A 118 10.42 0.21 -6.00
C THR A 118 9.28 -0.74 -6.42
N GLY A 119 9.29 -1.20 -7.68
CA GLY A 119 8.34 -2.21 -8.16
C GLY A 119 8.48 -3.56 -7.44
N LEU A 120 9.71 -3.99 -7.18
CA LEU A 120 10.00 -5.21 -6.42
C LEU A 120 9.48 -5.15 -4.98
N GLN A 121 9.49 -3.97 -4.35
CA GLN A 121 8.94 -3.79 -3.00
C GLN A 121 7.44 -4.15 -2.97
N GLN A 122 6.67 -3.66 -3.91
CA GLN A 122 5.22 -3.96 -3.99
C GLN A 122 4.97 -5.45 -4.24
N PHE A 123 5.77 -6.07 -5.11
CA PHE A 123 5.71 -7.50 -5.35
C PHE A 123 6.06 -8.32 -4.10
N MET A 124 7.10 -7.91 -3.35
CA MET A 124 7.49 -8.56 -2.09
C MET A 124 6.41 -8.43 -0.99
N LEU A 125 5.59 -7.36 -1.02
CA LEU A 125 4.42 -7.26 -0.16
C LEU A 125 3.42 -8.37 -0.49
N GLY A 126 3.13 -8.60 -1.76
CA GLY A 126 2.28 -9.72 -2.21
C GLY A 126 2.82 -11.10 -1.84
N VAL A 127 4.15 -11.31 -1.94
CA VAL A 127 4.80 -12.55 -1.47
C VAL A 127 4.61 -12.73 0.04
N GLY A 128 4.72 -11.62 0.81
CA GLY A 128 4.46 -11.64 2.27
C GLY A 128 3.03 -12.08 2.59
N SER A 129 2.04 -11.52 1.89
CA SER A 129 0.63 -11.88 2.04
C SER A 129 0.38 -13.35 1.69
N LEU A 130 0.98 -13.83 0.59
CA LEU A 130 0.90 -15.25 0.21
C LEU A 130 1.46 -16.17 1.30
N CYS A 131 2.66 -15.89 1.80
CA CYS A 131 3.27 -16.68 2.88
C CYS A 131 2.39 -16.67 4.15
N ALA A 132 1.87 -15.51 4.53
CA ALA A 132 0.99 -15.34 5.68
C ALA A 132 -0.26 -16.22 5.56
N ALA A 133 -0.96 -16.17 4.43
CA ALA A 133 -2.17 -16.95 4.19
C ALA A 133 -1.91 -18.47 4.24
N TRP A 134 -0.85 -18.95 3.60
CA TRP A 134 -0.53 -20.38 3.61
C TRP A 134 -0.03 -20.88 4.97
N ILE A 135 0.68 -20.05 5.71
CA ILE A 135 1.10 -20.37 7.09
C ILE A 135 -0.12 -20.50 7.99
N SER A 136 -1.04 -19.53 7.95
CA SER A 136 -2.25 -19.54 8.77
C SER A 136 -3.15 -20.74 8.40
N TYR A 137 -3.30 -21.05 7.13
CA TYR A 137 -3.98 -22.27 6.68
C TYR A 137 -3.30 -23.54 7.23
N GLY A 138 -1.97 -23.59 7.16
CA GLY A 138 -1.19 -24.73 7.69
C GLY A 138 -1.32 -24.88 9.21
N THR A 139 -1.30 -23.78 9.97
CA THR A 139 -1.50 -23.80 11.44
C THR A 139 -2.92 -24.20 11.82
N TYR A 140 -3.92 -23.77 11.04
CA TYR A 140 -5.31 -24.13 11.26
C TYR A 140 -5.55 -25.64 11.13
N ILE A 141 -4.98 -26.28 10.10
CA ILE A 141 -5.10 -27.74 9.90
C ILE A 141 -4.19 -28.53 10.84
N GLY A 142 -2.98 -28.02 11.09
CA GLY A 142 -1.95 -28.74 11.85
C GLY A 142 -2.20 -28.82 13.35
N PHE A 143 -2.98 -27.91 13.92
CA PHE A 143 -3.26 -27.88 15.35
C PHE A 143 -4.74 -28.20 15.63
N ALA A 144 -4.99 -28.89 16.77
CA ALA A 144 -6.35 -29.19 17.20
C ALA A 144 -7.20 -27.90 17.42
N PRO A 145 -8.50 -27.91 17.12
CA PRO A 145 -9.38 -26.74 17.27
C PRO A 145 -9.43 -26.14 18.69
N THR A 146 -9.05 -26.89 19.71
CA THR A 146 -8.98 -26.44 21.10
C THR A 146 -7.63 -25.84 21.47
N ASN A 147 -6.62 -25.96 20.61
CA ASN A 147 -5.26 -25.49 20.89
C ASN A 147 -5.08 -24.05 20.45
N ASN A 148 -4.72 -23.17 21.39
CA ASN A 148 -4.43 -21.75 21.11
C ASN A 148 -3.27 -21.55 20.13
N ALA A 149 -2.42 -22.55 19.92
CA ALA A 149 -1.35 -22.49 18.94
C ALA A 149 -1.85 -22.18 17.51
N GLN A 150 -3.12 -22.49 17.16
CA GLN A 150 -3.69 -22.18 15.87
C GLN A 150 -3.52 -20.70 15.49
N TRP A 151 -3.86 -19.77 16.38
CA TRP A 151 -3.80 -18.34 16.12
C TRP A 151 -2.49 -17.71 16.65
N GLN A 152 -1.91 -18.24 17.73
CA GLN A 152 -0.68 -17.73 18.33
C GLN A 152 0.52 -17.89 17.40
N VAL A 153 0.66 -19.05 16.74
CA VAL A 153 1.77 -19.30 15.81
C VAL A 153 1.67 -18.39 14.59
N SER A 154 0.46 -18.19 14.04
CA SER A 154 0.24 -17.29 12.91
C SER A 154 0.63 -15.84 13.26
N LEU A 155 0.23 -15.34 14.43
CA LEU A 155 0.60 -14.00 14.90
C LEU A 155 2.08 -13.91 15.30
N GLY A 156 2.65 -14.94 15.88
CA GLY A 156 4.06 -14.96 16.30
C GLY A 156 5.04 -15.00 15.13
N LEU A 157 4.69 -15.72 14.08
CA LEU A 157 5.59 -15.89 12.93
C LEU A 157 5.79 -14.60 12.14
N GLN A 158 4.85 -13.67 12.21
CA GLN A 158 4.98 -12.32 11.59
C GLN A 158 6.12 -11.51 12.20
N VAL A 159 6.50 -11.80 13.44
CA VAL A 159 7.59 -11.10 14.13
C VAL A 159 8.94 -11.46 13.50
N VAL A 160 9.09 -12.68 12.95
CA VAL A 160 10.37 -13.18 12.42
C VAL A 160 10.94 -12.28 11.29
N PRO A 161 10.20 -11.91 10.24
CA PRO A 161 10.71 -11.02 9.22
C PRO A 161 11.10 -9.64 9.76
N ALA A 162 10.38 -9.12 10.76
CA ALA A 162 10.68 -7.83 11.37
C ALA A 162 11.97 -7.89 12.22
N VAL A 163 12.20 -8.98 12.96
CA VAL A 163 13.46 -9.22 13.68
C VAL A 163 14.62 -9.32 12.70
N LEU A 164 14.45 -10.09 11.63
CA LEU A 164 15.47 -10.23 10.60
C LEU A 164 15.78 -8.88 9.94
N LEU A 165 14.77 -8.11 9.59
CA LEU A 165 14.95 -6.76 9.02
C LEU A 165 15.68 -5.85 10.02
N GLY A 166 15.27 -5.82 11.29
CA GLY A 166 15.89 -5.01 12.34
C GLY A 166 17.36 -5.35 12.60
N LEU A 167 17.73 -6.63 12.50
CA LEU A 167 19.12 -7.08 12.61
C LEU A 167 19.92 -6.76 11.36
N LEU A 168 19.38 -7.08 10.18
CA LEU A 168 20.08 -6.92 8.91
C LEU A 168 20.26 -5.45 8.53
N ILE A 169 19.32 -4.56 8.88
CA ILE A 169 19.45 -3.13 8.57
C ILE A 169 20.68 -2.51 9.22
N MET A 170 21.16 -3.07 10.34
CA MET A 170 22.38 -2.63 11.00
C MET A 170 23.65 -2.88 10.19
N LEU A 171 23.62 -3.79 9.22
CA LEU A 171 24.72 -4.08 8.30
C LEU A 171 24.76 -3.10 7.11
N PHE A 172 23.65 -2.41 6.83
CA PHE A 172 23.56 -1.44 5.75
C PHE A 172 24.05 -0.06 6.20
N PRO A 173 24.61 0.75 5.30
CA PRO A 173 25.03 2.11 5.61
C PRO A 173 23.80 3.01 5.83
N GLU A 174 24.02 4.18 6.44
CA GLU A 174 23.00 5.24 6.48
C GLU A 174 22.86 5.86 5.09
N SER A 175 21.73 6.53 4.81
CA SER A 175 21.48 7.21 3.55
C SER A 175 22.56 8.23 3.23
N PRO A 176 23.21 8.19 2.04
CA PRO A 176 24.18 9.21 1.62
C PRO A 176 23.56 10.61 1.63
N ARG A 177 22.31 10.73 1.17
CA ARG A 177 21.57 11.98 1.12
C ARG A 177 21.35 12.55 2.53
N TRP A 178 20.94 11.72 3.47
CA TRP A 178 20.75 12.14 4.87
C TRP A 178 22.06 12.58 5.52
N LEU A 179 23.16 11.85 5.26
CA LEU A 179 24.49 12.20 5.75
C LEU A 179 24.95 13.57 5.24
N MET A 180 24.72 13.86 3.97
CA MET A 180 25.08 15.15 3.35
C MET A 180 24.22 16.29 3.89
N ASP A 181 22.92 16.06 4.04
CA ASP A 181 21.96 17.01 4.60
C ASP A 181 22.30 17.45 6.04
N HIS A 182 22.89 16.53 6.81
CA HIS A 182 23.33 16.79 8.19
C HIS A 182 24.81 17.21 8.31
N GLY A 183 25.42 17.66 7.21
CA GLY A 183 26.80 18.18 7.21
C GLY A 183 27.89 17.11 7.25
N HIS A 184 27.55 15.83 7.16
CA HIS A 184 28.52 14.72 7.14
C HIS A 184 28.98 14.39 5.70
N HIS A 185 29.45 15.40 4.95
CA HIS A 185 29.76 15.31 3.53
C HIS A 185 30.78 14.22 3.17
N GLU A 186 31.88 14.06 3.92
CA GLU A 186 32.87 13.01 3.67
C GLU A 186 32.29 11.61 3.85
N LYS A 187 31.46 11.39 4.90
CA LYS A 187 30.80 10.11 5.11
C LYS A 187 29.77 9.83 4.02
N GLY A 188 29.06 10.86 3.57
CA GLY A 188 28.10 10.77 2.46
C GLY A 188 28.78 10.32 1.18
N LEU A 189 29.90 10.96 0.81
CA LEU A 189 30.70 10.60 -0.36
C LEU A 189 31.23 9.15 -0.27
N ARG A 190 31.82 8.77 0.87
CA ARG A 190 32.31 7.39 1.09
C ARG A 190 31.20 6.36 0.97
N THR A 191 30.03 6.66 1.51
CA THR A 191 28.87 5.76 1.42
C THR A 191 28.40 5.62 -0.02
N LEU A 192 28.35 6.73 -0.77
CA LEU A 192 27.96 6.75 -2.18
C LEU A 192 28.96 5.94 -3.03
N ALA A 193 30.26 6.17 -2.83
CA ALA A 193 31.32 5.43 -3.50
C ALA A 193 31.26 3.92 -3.21
N LYS A 194 30.99 3.54 -1.93
CA LYS A 194 30.85 2.14 -1.54
C LYS A 194 29.64 1.46 -2.19
N LEU A 195 28.54 2.18 -2.38
CA LEU A 195 27.31 1.64 -2.96
C LEU A 195 27.39 1.53 -4.49
N HIS A 196 28.02 2.51 -5.17
CA HIS A 196 27.90 2.66 -6.61
C HIS A 196 29.20 2.43 -7.38
N SER A 197 30.39 2.42 -6.72
CA SER A 197 31.70 2.34 -7.40
C SER A 197 32.76 1.54 -6.61
N TYR A 198 32.34 0.49 -5.91
CA TYR A 198 33.24 -0.40 -5.14
C TYR A 198 34.19 0.33 -4.17
N GLY A 199 33.86 1.56 -3.77
CA GLY A 199 34.63 2.36 -2.82
C GLY A 199 35.57 3.38 -3.44
N ASP A 200 35.53 3.59 -4.75
CA ASP A 200 36.31 4.64 -5.41
C ASP A 200 35.64 6.02 -5.27
N GLU A 201 36.22 6.87 -4.40
CA GLU A 201 35.71 8.23 -4.15
C GLU A 201 36.07 9.21 -5.29
N HIS A 202 36.96 8.81 -6.24
CA HIS A 202 37.36 9.63 -7.36
C HIS A 202 36.67 9.30 -8.68
N ASP A 203 35.80 8.27 -8.68
CA ASP A 203 34.99 7.91 -9.83
C ASP A 203 34.19 9.13 -10.33
N PRO A 204 34.31 9.50 -11.63
CA PRO A 204 33.61 10.67 -12.19
C PRO A 204 32.13 10.62 -12.03
N TRP A 205 31.52 9.42 -12.10
CA TRP A 205 30.11 9.23 -11.95
C TRP A 205 29.64 9.49 -10.49
N VAL A 206 30.39 8.97 -9.50
CA VAL A 206 30.12 9.19 -8.07
C VAL A 206 30.23 10.67 -7.71
N ARG A 207 31.24 11.36 -8.27
CA ARG A 207 31.40 12.81 -8.07
C ARG A 207 30.29 13.63 -8.71
N ALA A 208 29.84 13.24 -9.89
CA ALA A 208 28.68 13.90 -10.53
C ALA A 208 27.40 13.70 -9.72
N GLU A 209 27.12 12.47 -9.26
CA GLU A 209 25.96 12.18 -8.42
C GLU A 209 26.05 12.90 -7.06
N TYR A 210 27.21 12.95 -6.44
CA TYR A 210 27.42 13.70 -5.20
C TYR A 210 27.08 15.18 -5.39
N ASN A 211 27.58 15.82 -6.45
CA ASN A 211 27.28 17.22 -6.73
C ASN A 211 25.79 17.44 -7.00
N GLN A 212 25.16 16.55 -7.75
CA GLN A 212 23.72 16.60 -8.00
C GLN A 212 22.88 16.50 -6.71
N ILE A 213 23.26 15.59 -5.79
CA ILE A 213 22.60 15.46 -4.48
C ILE A 213 22.83 16.75 -3.68
N GLN A 214 24.04 17.31 -3.67
CA GLN A 214 24.37 18.55 -2.95
C GLN A 214 23.57 19.74 -3.48
N GLU A 215 23.47 19.89 -4.79
CA GLU A 215 22.65 20.94 -5.43
C GLU A 215 21.18 20.76 -5.08
N SER A 216 20.68 19.52 -5.11
CA SER A 216 19.29 19.22 -4.73
C SER A 216 19.00 19.57 -3.26
N ILE A 217 19.92 19.25 -2.33
CA ILE A 217 19.76 19.59 -0.91
C ILE A 217 19.77 21.11 -0.71
N THR A 218 20.69 21.81 -1.37
CA THR A 218 20.77 23.28 -1.30
C THR A 218 19.50 23.91 -1.83
N PHE A 219 19.03 23.45 -2.98
CA PHE A 219 17.78 23.91 -3.57
C PHE A 219 16.56 23.64 -2.68
N GLU A 220 16.54 22.46 -2.04
CA GLU A 220 15.47 22.12 -1.09
C GLU A 220 15.50 23.02 0.14
N HIS A 221 16.66 23.25 0.75
CA HIS A 221 16.79 24.15 1.92
C HIS A 221 16.39 25.59 1.60
N GLU A 222 16.69 26.06 0.37
CA GLU A 222 16.27 27.39 -0.08
C GLU A 222 14.79 27.48 -0.39
N ASN A 223 14.21 26.41 -0.92
CA ASN A 223 12.85 26.39 -1.48
C ASN A 223 11.89 25.46 -0.72
N GLU A 224 12.35 24.74 0.34
CA GLU A 224 11.48 23.81 1.06
C GLU A 224 10.24 24.51 1.62
N ALA A 225 9.11 23.87 1.48
CA ALA A 225 7.88 24.29 2.14
C ALA A 225 8.11 24.28 3.66
N LYS A 226 8.34 25.44 4.26
CA LYS A 226 8.63 25.60 5.69
C LYS A 226 7.48 25.12 6.59
N SER A 227 6.28 24.93 6.04
CA SER A 227 5.10 24.55 6.79
C SER A 227 4.16 23.64 5.98
N TYR A 228 3.46 22.76 6.67
CA TYR A 228 2.31 22.02 6.09
C TYR A 228 1.22 22.95 5.52
N VAL A 229 1.13 24.19 6.00
CA VAL A 229 0.16 25.21 5.53
C VAL A 229 0.35 25.51 4.04
N GLU A 230 1.56 25.40 3.51
CA GLU A 230 1.83 25.68 2.10
C GLU A 230 1.17 24.66 1.16
N LEU A 231 1.01 23.41 1.58
CA LEU A 231 0.23 22.40 0.85
C LEU A 231 -1.24 22.81 0.65
N PHE A 232 -1.77 23.65 1.53
CA PHE A 232 -3.15 24.13 1.46
C PHE A 232 -3.31 25.50 0.84
N THR A 233 -2.26 26.34 0.82
CA THR A 233 -2.32 27.71 0.28
C THR A 233 -2.01 27.79 -1.20
N ALA A 234 -1.03 27.02 -1.70
CA ALA A 234 -0.68 27.04 -3.11
C ALA A 234 -1.65 26.18 -3.94
N ARG A 235 -2.33 26.77 -4.93
CA ARG A 235 -3.36 26.12 -5.75
C ARG A 235 -2.89 24.79 -6.39
N SER A 236 -1.67 24.75 -6.92
CA SER A 236 -1.11 23.54 -7.54
C SER A 236 -0.82 22.45 -6.49
N SER A 237 -0.24 22.82 -5.34
CA SER A 237 0.06 21.89 -4.24
C SER A 237 -1.22 21.35 -3.61
N PHE A 238 -2.23 22.21 -3.39
CA PHE A 238 -3.53 21.79 -2.89
C PHE A 238 -4.23 20.81 -3.83
N ARG A 239 -4.19 21.06 -5.13
CA ARG A 239 -4.77 20.15 -6.13
C ARG A 239 -4.12 18.76 -6.07
N ARG A 240 -2.79 18.71 -5.99
CA ARG A 240 -2.04 17.45 -5.86
C ARG A 240 -2.41 16.72 -4.57
N LEU A 241 -2.41 17.44 -3.45
CA LEU A 241 -2.79 16.88 -2.15
C LEU A 241 -4.21 16.32 -2.19
N PHE A 242 -5.17 17.10 -2.71
CA PHE A 242 -6.57 16.69 -2.83
C PHE A 242 -6.70 15.42 -3.68
N LEU A 243 -6.06 15.35 -4.86
CA LEU A 243 -6.11 14.19 -5.74
C LEU A 243 -5.46 12.97 -5.09
N CYS A 244 -4.30 13.11 -4.44
CA CYS A 244 -3.64 12.00 -3.79
C CYS A 244 -4.43 11.48 -2.58
N CYS A 245 -4.98 12.36 -1.75
CA CYS A 245 -5.87 11.96 -0.66
C CYS A 245 -7.14 11.28 -1.19
N ALA A 246 -7.73 11.80 -2.27
CA ALA A 246 -8.91 11.20 -2.90
C ALA A 246 -8.59 9.81 -3.48
N ILE A 247 -7.42 9.60 -4.10
CA ILE A 247 -6.98 8.29 -4.57
C ILE A 247 -6.85 7.32 -3.40
N GLN A 248 -6.17 7.71 -2.34
CA GLN A 248 -5.95 6.87 -1.17
C GLN A 248 -7.27 6.51 -0.44
N ALA A 249 -8.19 7.47 -0.32
CA ALA A 249 -9.53 7.22 0.20
C ALA A 249 -10.33 6.29 -0.72
N SER A 250 -10.30 6.55 -2.04
CA SER A 250 -11.05 5.80 -3.03
C SER A 250 -10.64 4.32 -3.06
N VAL A 251 -9.34 4.03 -2.93
CA VAL A 251 -8.82 2.67 -2.91
C VAL A 251 -9.40 1.87 -1.74
N GLN A 252 -9.50 2.46 -0.55
CA GLN A 252 -10.14 1.78 0.58
C GLN A 252 -11.66 1.60 0.36
N MET A 253 -12.30 2.57 -0.28
CA MET A 253 -13.74 2.52 -0.60
C MET A 253 -14.07 1.60 -1.79
N THR A 254 -13.08 1.00 -2.47
CA THR A 254 -13.35 -0.09 -3.44
C THR A 254 -13.89 -1.35 -2.79
N GLY A 255 -13.69 -1.53 -1.49
CA GLY A 255 -14.10 -2.72 -0.73
C GLY A 255 -12.95 -3.70 -0.44
N VAL A 256 -11.69 -3.35 -0.80
CA VAL A 256 -10.53 -4.22 -0.60
C VAL A 256 -10.36 -4.61 0.85
N SER A 257 -10.44 -3.66 1.78
CA SER A 257 -10.30 -3.91 3.22
C SER A 257 -11.40 -4.83 3.76
N ALA A 258 -12.64 -4.66 3.28
CA ALA A 258 -13.75 -5.52 3.68
C ALA A 258 -13.54 -6.98 3.23
N ILE A 259 -13.09 -7.19 1.99
CA ILE A 259 -12.80 -8.54 1.48
C ILE A 259 -11.54 -9.11 2.14
N GLN A 260 -10.48 -8.32 2.28
CA GLN A 260 -9.20 -8.78 2.83
C GLN A 260 -9.31 -9.21 4.29
N TYR A 261 -10.04 -8.47 5.12
CA TYR A 261 -10.15 -8.75 6.56
C TYR A 261 -11.27 -9.71 6.94
N TYR A 262 -12.30 -9.81 6.13
CA TYR A 262 -13.51 -10.54 6.50
C TYR A 262 -13.94 -11.59 5.47
N SER A 263 -13.10 -11.92 4.48
CA SER A 263 -13.44 -12.93 3.46
C SER A 263 -13.80 -14.27 4.08
N VAL A 264 -13.06 -14.74 5.07
CA VAL A 264 -13.32 -16.00 5.75
C VAL A 264 -14.68 -15.96 6.47
N THR A 265 -14.97 -14.85 7.18
CA THR A 265 -16.27 -14.62 7.83
C THR A 265 -17.42 -14.54 6.81
N ILE A 266 -17.16 -13.89 5.66
CA ILE A 266 -18.14 -13.77 4.56
C ILE A 266 -18.44 -15.15 3.98
N TYR A 267 -17.43 -15.96 3.69
CA TYR A 267 -17.60 -17.33 3.18
C TYR A 267 -18.29 -18.23 4.20
N GLY A 268 -17.95 -18.13 5.49
CA GLY A 268 -18.62 -18.87 6.57
C GLY A 268 -20.11 -18.53 6.69
N LYS A 269 -20.49 -17.24 6.52
CA LYS A 269 -21.91 -16.81 6.49
C LYS A 269 -22.68 -17.40 5.29
N MET A 270 -21.99 -17.83 4.23
CA MET A 270 -22.59 -18.52 3.09
C MET A 270 -22.75 -20.03 3.31
N GLY A 271 -22.35 -20.56 4.46
CA GLY A 271 -22.48 -21.99 4.78
C GLY A 271 -21.33 -22.84 4.22
N ILE A 272 -20.17 -22.23 3.93
CA ILE A 272 -18.96 -22.93 3.52
C ILE A 272 -18.22 -23.37 4.79
N ASP A 273 -17.75 -24.62 4.85
CA ASP A 273 -17.01 -25.14 6.00
C ASP A 273 -15.73 -24.37 6.28
N GLY A 274 -15.33 -24.27 7.55
CA GLY A 274 -14.19 -23.46 7.99
C GLY A 274 -12.86 -23.79 7.28
N ASP A 275 -12.57 -25.07 7.07
CA ASP A 275 -11.36 -25.54 6.39
C ASP A 275 -11.31 -25.06 4.93
N GLU A 276 -12.47 -25.09 4.25
CA GLU A 276 -12.56 -24.64 2.86
C GLU A 276 -12.48 -23.13 2.73
N THR A 277 -13.02 -22.36 3.68
CA THR A 277 -12.95 -20.90 3.66
C THR A 277 -11.50 -20.40 3.72
N LEU A 278 -10.67 -20.98 4.58
CA LEU A 278 -9.26 -20.63 4.68
C LEU A 278 -8.46 -21.05 3.45
N ARG A 279 -8.77 -22.24 2.89
CA ARG A 279 -8.16 -22.69 1.64
C ARG A 279 -8.48 -21.74 0.48
N TYR A 280 -9.72 -21.26 0.37
CA TYR A 280 -10.13 -20.31 -0.66
C TYR A 280 -9.45 -18.94 -0.49
N GLN A 281 -9.24 -18.52 0.77
CA GLN A 281 -8.47 -17.31 1.05
C GLN A 281 -7.00 -17.46 0.66
N ALA A 282 -6.37 -18.61 0.94
CA ALA A 282 -5.00 -18.86 0.52
C ALA A 282 -4.84 -18.87 -1.01
N ILE A 283 -5.82 -19.44 -1.75
CA ILE A 283 -5.87 -19.36 -3.21
C ILE A 283 -6.05 -17.90 -3.69
N ASN A 284 -6.90 -17.14 -3.01
CA ASN A 284 -7.12 -15.72 -3.30
C ASN A 284 -5.81 -14.92 -3.22
N ALA A 285 -4.92 -15.23 -2.25
CA ALA A 285 -3.61 -14.60 -2.15
C ALA A 285 -2.69 -14.93 -3.34
N VAL A 286 -2.75 -16.15 -3.89
CA VAL A 286 -2.03 -16.51 -5.13
C VAL A 286 -2.53 -15.68 -6.30
N ILE A 287 -3.85 -15.55 -6.46
CA ILE A 287 -4.48 -14.78 -7.54
C ILE A 287 -4.09 -13.30 -7.45
N ALA A 288 -4.07 -12.73 -6.23
CA ALA A 288 -3.61 -11.36 -6.00
C ALA A 288 -2.14 -11.16 -6.42
N LEU A 289 -1.26 -12.10 -6.07
CA LEU A 289 0.16 -12.04 -6.45
C LEU A 289 0.35 -12.08 -7.97
N VAL A 290 -0.40 -12.95 -8.68
CA VAL A 290 -0.40 -12.98 -10.15
C VAL A 290 -0.88 -11.64 -10.72
N GLY A 291 -1.94 -11.06 -10.14
CA GLY A 291 -2.44 -9.74 -10.53
C GLY A 291 -1.39 -8.64 -10.36
N GLN A 292 -0.69 -8.60 -9.22
CA GLN A 292 0.40 -7.63 -8.97
C GLN A 292 1.56 -7.79 -9.97
N PHE A 293 1.95 -9.03 -10.27
CA PHE A 293 2.97 -9.31 -11.28
C PHE A 293 2.58 -8.78 -12.66
N LEU A 294 1.36 -9.04 -13.10
CA LEU A 294 0.85 -8.53 -14.36
C LEU A 294 0.77 -7.00 -14.38
N CYS A 295 0.42 -6.37 -13.25
CA CYS A 295 0.43 -4.90 -13.15
C CYS A 295 1.81 -4.33 -13.48
N ILE A 296 2.89 -4.89 -12.93
CA ILE A 296 4.26 -4.42 -13.18
C ILE A 296 4.62 -4.48 -14.67
N LEU A 297 4.13 -5.50 -15.38
CA LEU A 297 4.40 -5.67 -16.81
C LEU A 297 3.62 -4.67 -17.69
N PHE A 298 2.40 -4.32 -17.30
CA PHE A 298 1.49 -3.60 -18.18
C PHE A 298 1.24 -2.13 -17.83
N ILE A 299 1.62 -1.67 -16.61
CA ILE A 299 1.31 -0.34 -16.10
C ILE A 299 1.85 0.80 -16.99
N ASP A 300 3.01 0.60 -17.59
CA ASP A 300 3.65 1.59 -18.45
C ASP A 300 3.01 1.66 -19.86
N HIS A 301 2.26 0.62 -20.25
CA HIS A 301 1.56 0.59 -21.54
C HIS A 301 0.18 1.27 -21.48
N PHE A 302 -0.60 1.03 -20.41
CA PHE A 302 -1.98 1.50 -20.32
C PHE A 302 -2.11 2.92 -19.72
N GLY A 303 -1.08 3.41 -19.00
CA GLY A 303 -1.14 4.70 -18.30
C GLY A 303 -1.86 4.60 -16.96
N ARG A 304 -1.76 5.69 -16.17
CA ARG A 304 -2.23 5.69 -14.77
C ARG A 304 -3.73 5.94 -14.67
N ARG A 305 -4.24 6.91 -15.43
CA ARG A 305 -5.66 7.33 -15.41
C ARG A 305 -6.60 6.22 -15.87
N TRP A 306 -6.36 5.66 -17.05
CA TRP A 306 -7.23 4.64 -17.61
C TRP A 306 -7.20 3.34 -16.84
N THR A 307 -6.04 2.95 -16.31
CA THR A 307 -5.92 1.76 -15.45
C THR A 307 -6.77 1.88 -14.19
N LEU A 308 -6.79 3.06 -13.53
CA LEU A 308 -7.66 3.30 -12.37
C LEU A 308 -9.16 3.24 -12.74
N ILE A 309 -9.55 3.85 -13.86
CA ILE A 309 -10.95 3.87 -14.31
C ILE A 309 -11.43 2.45 -14.61
N ILE A 310 -10.67 1.70 -15.43
CA ILE A 310 -11.02 0.32 -15.83
C ILE A 310 -11.04 -0.58 -14.61
N GLY A 311 -10.08 -0.43 -13.69
CA GLY A 311 -10.04 -1.19 -12.44
C GLY A 311 -11.27 -0.98 -11.56
N ASN A 312 -11.68 0.27 -11.34
CA ASN A 312 -12.89 0.56 -10.58
C ASN A 312 -14.16 0.02 -11.27
N LEU A 313 -14.27 0.14 -12.60
CA LEU A 313 -15.40 -0.44 -13.33
C LEU A 313 -15.41 -1.98 -13.25
N GLY A 314 -14.25 -2.63 -13.36
CA GLY A 314 -14.12 -4.07 -13.18
C GLY A 314 -14.55 -4.50 -11.77
N ASN A 315 -14.08 -3.81 -10.74
CA ASN A 315 -14.47 -4.04 -9.35
C ASN A 315 -15.98 -3.84 -9.12
N MET A 316 -16.56 -2.82 -9.73
CA MET A 316 -18.02 -2.58 -9.68
C MET A 316 -18.79 -3.76 -10.27
N VAL A 317 -18.40 -4.26 -11.44
CA VAL A 317 -19.09 -5.37 -12.12
C VAL A 317 -19.02 -6.65 -11.27
N THR A 318 -17.86 -6.98 -10.70
CA THR A 318 -17.71 -8.15 -9.84
C THR A 318 -18.60 -8.07 -8.60
N PHE A 319 -18.69 -6.90 -7.95
CA PHE A 319 -19.60 -6.71 -6.81
C PHE A 319 -21.08 -6.74 -7.20
N ILE A 320 -21.47 -6.23 -8.37
CA ILE A 320 -22.85 -6.34 -8.86
C ILE A 320 -23.24 -7.82 -9.00
N ILE A 321 -22.41 -8.63 -9.66
CA ILE A 321 -22.67 -10.06 -9.85
C ILE A 321 -22.69 -10.78 -8.48
N ALA A 322 -21.72 -10.50 -7.61
CA ALA A 322 -21.68 -11.06 -6.26
C ALA A 322 -22.96 -10.74 -5.47
N CYS A 323 -23.42 -9.49 -5.54
CA CYS A 323 -24.63 -9.04 -4.86
C CYS A 323 -25.90 -9.73 -5.42
N ILE A 324 -26.01 -9.88 -6.74
CA ILE A 324 -27.13 -10.60 -7.38
C ILE A 324 -27.14 -12.07 -6.94
N LEU A 325 -25.98 -12.73 -6.91
CA LEU A 325 -25.89 -14.12 -6.46
C LEU A 325 -26.35 -14.30 -5.02
N LEU A 326 -25.94 -13.39 -4.12
CA LEU A 326 -26.36 -13.41 -2.70
C LEU A 326 -27.85 -13.09 -2.52
N ALA A 327 -28.42 -12.23 -3.37
CA ALA A 327 -29.83 -11.88 -3.31
C ALA A 327 -30.74 -13.00 -3.80
N LEU A 328 -30.37 -13.69 -4.89
CA LEU A 328 -31.16 -14.75 -5.50
C LEU A 328 -30.99 -16.09 -4.78
N PHE A 329 -29.80 -16.37 -4.26
CA PHE A 329 -29.46 -17.62 -3.58
C PHE A 329 -28.95 -17.34 -2.18
N PRO A 330 -29.86 -17.08 -1.21
CA PRO A 330 -29.47 -16.87 0.18
C PRO A 330 -28.77 -18.13 0.74
N PRO A 331 -27.92 -17.98 1.76
CA PRO A 331 -27.10 -19.07 2.33
C PRO A 331 -27.90 -20.34 2.68
N LYS A 332 -29.19 -20.17 3.07
CA LYS A 332 -30.10 -21.27 3.38
C LYS A 332 -30.49 -22.13 2.17
N ALA A 333 -30.29 -21.65 0.95
CA ALA A 333 -30.67 -22.37 -0.27
C ALA A 333 -29.70 -23.51 -0.63
N ASN A 334 -28.53 -23.59 0.03
CA ASN A 334 -27.48 -24.61 -0.12
C ASN A 334 -27.16 -24.93 -1.60
N ASN A 335 -27.09 -23.88 -2.43
CA ASN A 335 -26.81 -24.01 -3.86
C ASN A 335 -25.31 -23.91 -4.09
N ILE A 336 -24.65 -25.06 -4.33
CA ILE A 336 -23.22 -25.17 -4.56
C ILE A 336 -22.75 -24.29 -5.73
N GLY A 337 -23.55 -24.20 -6.79
CA GLY A 337 -23.20 -23.36 -7.96
C GLY A 337 -23.16 -21.86 -7.63
N ALA A 338 -24.09 -21.38 -6.80
CA ALA A 338 -24.11 -19.99 -6.35
C ALA A 338 -22.94 -19.67 -5.41
N HIS A 339 -22.55 -20.60 -4.55
CA HIS A 339 -21.38 -20.47 -3.67
C HIS A 339 -20.10 -20.33 -4.50
N TRP A 340 -19.88 -21.21 -5.47
CA TRP A 340 -18.74 -21.11 -6.37
C TRP A 340 -18.76 -19.83 -7.21
N GLY A 341 -19.92 -19.43 -7.72
CA GLY A 341 -20.09 -18.18 -8.43
C GLY A 341 -19.63 -16.97 -7.60
N PHE A 342 -20.01 -16.92 -6.32
CA PHE A 342 -19.59 -15.85 -5.42
C PHE A 342 -18.07 -15.87 -5.14
N ILE A 343 -17.49 -17.04 -4.86
CA ILE A 343 -16.05 -17.20 -4.64
C ILE A 343 -15.27 -16.72 -5.86
N ILE A 344 -15.67 -17.14 -7.06
CA ILE A 344 -15.03 -16.72 -8.31
C ILE A 344 -15.12 -15.19 -8.48
N MET A 345 -16.26 -14.57 -8.14
CA MET A 345 -16.41 -13.12 -8.23
C MET A 345 -15.49 -12.39 -7.23
N THR A 346 -15.30 -12.91 -6.02
CA THR A 346 -14.35 -12.34 -5.06
C THR A 346 -12.89 -12.48 -5.52
N TRP A 347 -12.54 -13.59 -6.16
CA TRP A 347 -11.22 -13.80 -6.75
C TRP A 347 -10.96 -12.87 -7.95
N LEU A 348 -11.96 -12.72 -8.83
CA LEU A 348 -11.87 -11.77 -9.95
C LEU A 348 -11.79 -10.31 -9.47
N TYR A 349 -12.52 -9.99 -8.41
CA TYR A 349 -12.39 -8.68 -7.75
C TYR A 349 -10.96 -8.43 -7.29
N ASN A 350 -10.40 -9.39 -6.52
CA ASN A 350 -9.04 -9.24 -5.98
C ASN A 350 -7.98 -9.21 -7.08
N PHE A 351 -8.15 -9.99 -8.14
CA PHE A 351 -7.32 -9.93 -9.34
C PHE A 351 -7.38 -8.55 -10.01
N SER A 352 -8.58 -8.05 -10.28
CA SER A 352 -8.80 -6.72 -10.88
C SER A 352 -8.17 -5.62 -10.03
N PHE A 353 -8.41 -5.63 -8.71
CA PHE A 353 -7.84 -4.69 -7.76
C PHE A 353 -6.31 -4.74 -7.76
N SER A 354 -5.73 -5.92 -7.70
CA SER A 354 -4.28 -6.14 -7.64
C SER A 354 -3.56 -5.78 -8.93
N CYS A 355 -4.24 -5.92 -10.08
CA CYS A 355 -3.72 -5.48 -11.38
C CYS A 355 -3.78 -3.97 -11.58
N THR A 356 -4.64 -3.24 -10.86
CA THR A 356 -4.98 -1.86 -11.19
C THR A 356 -4.87 -0.93 -9.99
N CYS A 357 -5.92 -0.84 -9.17
CA CYS A 357 -6.05 0.17 -8.11
C CYS A 357 -4.98 0.05 -7.01
N GLY A 358 -4.61 -1.18 -6.62
CA GLY A 358 -3.67 -1.43 -5.53
C GLY A 358 -2.31 -0.75 -5.76
N PRO A 359 -1.52 -1.18 -6.78
CA PRO A 359 -0.21 -0.58 -7.05
C PRO A 359 -0.26 0.91 -7.38
N LEU A 360 -1.26 1.35 -8.15
CA LEU A 360 -1.38 2.74 -8.57
C LEU A 360 -1.61 3.71 -7.42
N SER A 361 -2.25 3.27 -6.34
CA SER A 361 -2.46 4.11 -5.15
C SER A 361 -1.14 4.55 -4.49
N TRP A 362 -0.08 3.79 -4.62
CA TRP A 362 1.25 4.11 -4.10
C TRP A 362 2.13 4.82 -5.13
N ILE A 363 1.99 4.47 -6.41
CA ILE A 363 2.80 5.02 -7.49
C ILE A 363 2.41 6.47 -7.77
N ILE A 364 1.11 6.77 -7.91
CA ILE A 364 0.65 8.11 -8.27
C ILE A 364 1.04 9.18 -7.24
N PRO A 365 0.87 8.99 -5.91
CA PRO A 365 1.35 9.99 -4.95
C PRO A 365 2.86 10.23 -5.01
N ALA A 366 3.65 9.21 -5.30
CA ALA A 366 5.10 9.36 -5.44
C ALA A 366 5.50 10.16 -6.69
N GLU A 367 4.71 10.07 -7.79
CA GLU A 367 4.96 10.76 -9.05
C GLU A 367 4.42 12.20 -9.08
N VAL A 368 3.28 12.45 -8.43
CA VAL A 368 2.51 13.70 -8.58
C VAL A 368 3.09 14.86 -7.75
N PHE A 369 3.62 14.59 -6.55
CA PHE A 369 4.20 15.65 -5.73
C PHE A 369 5.56 16.10 -6.27
N ASP A 370 5.77 17.43 -6.29
CA ASP A 370 7.10 18.00 -6.54
C ASP A 370 8.05 17.72 -5.38
N THR A 371 9.36 17.85 -5.62
CA THR A 371 10.41 17.55 -4.66
C THR A 371 10.23 18.32 -3.35
N ARG A 372 9.76 19.57 -3.43
CA ARG A 372 9.55 20.49 -2.33
C ARG A 372 8.46 20.06 -1.34
N THR A 373 7.39 19.43 -1.81
CA THR A 373 6.21 19.10 -0.99
C THR A 373 5.98 17.59 -0.86
N ARG A 374 6.83 16.75 -1.50
CA ARG A 374 6.62 15.30 -1.65
C ARG A 374 6.50 14.58 -0.32
N SER A 375 7.46 14.74 0.58
CA SER A 375 7.48 14.00 1.86
C SER A 375 6.23 14.30 2.69
N LYS A 376 5.87 15.58 2.81
CA LYS A 376 4.70 16.05 3.57
C LYS A 376 3.40 15.63 2.90
N GLY A 377 3.31 15.75 1.57
CA GLY A 377 2.12 15.39 0.80
C GLY A 377 1.85 13.88 0.80
N VAL A 378 2.88 13.06 0.59
CA VAL A 378 2.77 11.59 0.65
C VAL A 378 2.40 11.13 2.05
N SER A 379 2.96 11.75 3.11
CA SER A 379 2.60 11.42 4.49
C SER A 379 1.11 11.65 4.75
N ILE A 380 0.54 12.81 4.38
CA ILE A 380 -0.89 13.11 4.56
C ILE A 380 -1.75 12.15 3.72
N ALA A 381 -1.35 11.85 2.48
CA ALA A 381 -2.06 10.89 1.63
C ALA A 381 -2.08 9.49 2.26
N THR A 382 -0.95 9.01 2.80
CA THR A 382 -0.84 7.73 3.50
C THR A 382 -1.69 7.71 4.78
N MET A 383 -1.66 8.78 5.56
CA MET A 383 -2.54 8.93 6.73
C MET A 383 -4.01 8.84 6.33
N THR A 384 -4.41 9.46 5.20
CA THR A 384 -5.77 9.37 4.68
C THR A 384 -6.14 7.92 4.34
N SER A 385 -5.22 7.16 3.72
CA SER A 385 -5.42 5.74 3.46
C SER A 385 -5.71 4.95 4.73
N PHE A 386 -4.88 5.10 5.75
CA PHE A 386 -5.08 4.40 7.02
C PHE A 386 -6.35 4.83 7.77
N ALA A 387 -6.73 6.12 7.70
CA ALA A 387 -7.98 6.60 8.30
C ALA A 387 -9.21 5.91 7.67
N PHE A 388 -9.28 5.85 6.33
CA PHE A 388 -10.37 5.15 5.64
C PHE A 388 -10.32 3.64 5.84
N ASN A 389 -9.12 3.06 5.90
CA ASN A 389 -8.93 1.64 6.20
C ASN A 389 -9.46 1.30 7.60
N THR A 390 -9.13 2.11 8.61
CA THR A 390 -9.64 1.99 9.98
C THR A 390 -11.18 2.06 10.02
N MET A 391 -11.76 3.02 9.30
CA MET A 391 -13.21 3.17 9.22
C MET A 391 -13.87 1.90 8.62
N ILE A 392 -13.37 1.41 7.48
CA ILE A 392 -13.91 0.20 6.84
C ILE A 392 -13.70 -1.02 7.72
N GLY A 393 -12.52 -1.19 8.32
CA GLY A 393 -12.22 -2.29 9.24
C GLY A 393 -13.20 -2.36 10.42
N GLN A 394 -13.55 -1.21 11.01
CA GLN A 394 -14.48 -1.14 12.12
C GLN A 394 -15.96 -1.34 11.71
N VAL A 395 -16.35 -0.76 10.58
CA VAL A 395 -17.77 -0.74 10.16
C VAL A 395 -18.19 -2.07 9.53
N THR A 396 -17.28 -2.78 8.86
CA THR A 396 -17.62 -3.98 8.06
C THR A 396 -18.33 -5.08 8.86
N PRO A 397 -17.85 -5.56 10.04
CA PRO A 397 -18.53 -6.64 10.76
C PRO A 397 -19.92 -6.22 11.23
N ILE A 398 -20.04 -4.98 11.72
CA ILE A 398 -21.32 -4.40 12.17
C ILE A 398 -22.30 -4.30 10.99
N ALA A 399 -21.85 -3.82 9.84
CA ALA A 399 -22.68 -3.70 8.65
C ALA A 399 -23.09 -5.07 8.09
N LEU A 400 -22.16 -6.03 8.03
CA LEU A 400 -22.48 -7.41 7.61
C LEU A 400 -23.44 -8.12 8.56
N GLY A 401 -23.41 -7.80 9.85
CA GLY A 401 -24.37 -8.28 10.84
C GLY A 401 -25.76 -7.71 10.63
N ASN A 402 -25.88 -6.39 10.45
CA ASN A 402 -27.16 -5.67 10.42
C ASN A 402 -27.85 -5.66 9.05
N VAL A 403 -27.11 -5.41 7.95
CA VAL A 403 -27.69 -5.23 6.60
C VAL A 403 -27.33 -6.35 5.63
N GLY A 404 -26.45 -7.27 6.01
CA GLY A 404 -26.07 -8.43 5.20
C GLY A 404 -25.50 -8.05 3.83
N TYR A 405 -25.98 -8.72 2.76
CA TYR A 405 -25.50 -8.50 1.40
C TYR A 405 -25.72 -7.06 0.87
N ARG A 406 -26.65 -6.30 1.46
CA ARG A 406 -26.91 -4.91 1.06
C ARG A 406 -25.70 -4.01 1.31
N TYR A 407 -24.77 -4.42 2.17
CA TYR A 407 -23.52 -3.69 2.37
C TYR A 407 -22.68 -3.56 1.10
N TYR A 408 -22.74 -4.54 0.18
CA TYR A 408 -22.03 -4.48 -1.09
C TYR A 408 -22.49 -3.35 -2.01
N PHE A 409 -23.73 -2.83 -1.87
CA PHE A 409 -24.18 -1.66 -2.62
C PHE A 409 -23.31 -0.43 -2.37
N LEU A 410 -22.79 -0.28 -1.15
CA LEU A 410 -21.84 0.79 -0.83
C LEU A 410 -20.64 0.74 -1.77
N PHE A 411 -20.03 -0.42 -1.91
CA PHE A 411 -18.84 -0.59 -2.77
C PHE A 411 -19.15 -0.45 -4.25
N ILE A 412 -20.32 -0.90 -4.70
CA ILE A 412 -20.79 -0.70 -6.09
C ILE A 412 -20.88 0.80 -6.40
N ILE A 413 -21.53 1.57 -5.54
CA ILE A 413 -21.69 3.01 -5.72
C ILE A 413 -20.33 3.71 -5.64
N CYS A 414 -19.49 3.36 -4.66
CA CYS A 414 -18.17 3.95 -4.50
C CYS A 414 -17.25 3.66 -5.70
N ASN A 415 -17.23 2.45 -6.24
CA ASN A 415 -16.44 2.15 -7.44
C ASN A 415 -16.93 2.94 -8.67
N CYS A 416 -18.26 3.11 -8.82
CA CYS A 416 -18.83 3.92 -9.88
C CYS A 416 -18.42 5.40 -9.73
N THR A 417 -18.60 5.97 -8.55
CA THR A 417 -18.23 7.37 -8.28
C THR A 417 -16.72 7.60 -8.39
N ASN A 418 -15.89 6.64 -7.97
CA ASN A 418 -14.43 6.70 -8.14
C ASN A 418 -14.04 6.73 -9.63
N ALA A 419 -14.63 5.86 -10.46
CA ALA A 419 -14.38 5.84 -11.89
C ALA A 419 -14.73 7.18 -12.56
N VAL A 420 -15.89 7.75 -12.22
CA VAL A 420 -16.32 9.06 -12.70
C VAL A 420 -15.39 10.17 -12.20
N PHE A 421 -15.02 10.15 -10.93
CA PHE A 421 -14.11 11.12 -10.33
C PHE A 421 -12.73 11.13 -11.03
N PHE A 422 -12.13 9.95 -11.24
CA PHE A 422 -10.84 9.85 -11.94
C PHE A 422 -10.94 10.25 -13.40
N TRP A 423 -12.05 9.95 -14.06
CA TRP A 423 -12.29 10.43 -15.42
C TRP A 423 -12.40 11.95 -15.49
N MET A 424 -13.01 12.60 -14.47
CA MET A 424 -13.20 14.05 -14.45
C MET A 424 -11.95 14.82 -14.02
N MET A 425 -11.23 14.34 -12.99
CA MET A 425 -10.27 15.16 -12.22
C MET A 425 -8.81 14.72 -12.40
N LEU A 426 -8.55 13.46 -12.75
CA LEU A 426 -7.18 12.93 -12.81
C LEU A 426 -6.59 13.14 -14.23
N PRO A 427 -5.54 13.97 -14.39
CA PRO A 427 -4.80 14.03 -15.64
C PRO A 427 -3.97 12.78 -15.85
N GLU A 428 -3.65 12.42 -17.11
CA GLU A 428 -2.75 11.30 -17.40
C GLU A 428 -1.30 11.70 -17.14
N THR A 429 -0.61 10.90 -16.30
CA THR A 429 0.77 11.15 -15.87
C THR A 429 1.80 10.25 -16.55
N LYS A 430 1.36 9.36 -17.46
CA LYS A 430 2.21 8.42 -18.16
C LYS A 430 3.37 9.09 -18.88
N LYS A 431 4.60 8.57 -18.65
CA LYS A 431 5.84 8.99 -19.31
C LYS A 431 6.20 10.48 -19.13
N LEU A 432 5.66 11.16 -18.12
CA LEU A 432 6.04 12.54 -17.82
C LEU A 432 7.20 12.55 -16.79
N PRO A 433 8.30 13.27 -17.06
CA PRO A 433 9.34 13.53 -16.07
C PRO A 433 8.78 14.28 -14.85
N LEU A 434 9.43 14.09 -13.70
CA LEU A 434 8.96 14.69 -12.44
C LEU A 434 8.98 16.24 -12.48
N GLU A 435 9.93 16.80 -13.20
CA GLU A 435 10.09 18.25 -13.37
C GLU A 435 8.93 18.86 -14.17
N GLU A 436 8.35 18.06 -15.06
CA GLU A 436 7.27 18.50 -15.96
C GLU A 436 5.89 18.36 -15.33
N MET A 437 5.77 17.58 -14.24
CA MET A 437 4.54 17.50 -13.45
C MET A 437 4.12 18.87 -12.90
N ASN A 438 5.08 19.78 -12.68
CA ASN A 438 4.76 21.12 -12.22
C ASN A 438 3.93 21.90 -13.27
N TYR A 439 4.28 21.82 -14.54
CA TYR A 439 3.54 22.46 -15.63
C TYR A 439 2.15 21.83 -15.77
N LEU A 440 2.06 20.50 -15.72
CA LEU A 440 0.79 19.79 -15.82
C LEU A 440 -0.19 20.26 -14.73
N PHE A 441 0.23 20.28 -13.45
CA PHE A 441 -0.67 20.61 -12.34
C PHE A 441 -0.93 22.13 -12.16
N THR A 442 -0.09 22.98 -12.74
CA THR A 442 -0.30 24.43 -12.73
C THR A 442 -1.25 24.86 -13.85
N ASN A 443 -1.08 24.32 -15.05
CA ASN A 443 -1.77 24.80 -16.25
C ASN A 443 -3.01 23.98 -16.62
N ALA A 444 -3.03 22.67 -16.31
CA ALA A 444 -4.18 21.84 -16.65
C ALA A 444 -5.45 22.28 -15.88
N PRO A 445 -6.61 22.28 -16.54
CA PRO A 445 -7.88 22.58 -15.88
C PRO A 445 -8.22 21.50 -14.84
N TRP A 446 -9.06 21.84 -13.86
CA TRP A 446 -9.57 20.87 -12.89
C TRP A 446 -10.43 19.79 -13.54
N PHE A 447 -11.16 20.14 -14.58
CA PHE A 447 -11.98 19.23 -15.38
C PHE A 447 -11.19 18.83 -16.63
N VAL A 448 -10.73 17.60 -16.66
CA VAL A 448 -9.80 17.06 -17.66
C VAL A 448 -10.47 16.55 -18.95
N PRO A 449 -11.74 16.08 -18.96
CA PRO A 449 -12.38 15.57 -20.18
C PRO A 449 -12.41 16.60 -21.32
N GLY A 450 -12.02 16.16 -22.54
CA GLY A 450 -11.98 17.01 -23.71
C GLY A 450 -10.76 17.90 -23.87
N THR A 451 -9.86 17.94 -22.87
CA THR A 451 -8.59 18.67 -22.97
C THR A 451 -7.49 17.77 -23.53
N ARG A 452 -6.74 18.28 -24.50
CA ARG A 452 -5.58 17.58 -25.07
C ARG A 452 -4.33 17.94 -24.25
N LYS A 453 -3.40 17.00 -24.11
CA LYS A 453 -2.10 17.24 -23.44
C LYS A 453 -1.35 18.43 -24.08
N GLU A 454 -1.45 18.54 -25.38
CA GLU A 454 -0.85 19.58 -26.22
C GLU A 454 -1.23 21.02 -25.83
N GLU A 455 -2.40 21.21 -25.19
CA GLU A 455 -2.88 22.53 -24.81
C GLU A 455 -2.18 23.14 -23.60
N TYR A 456 -1.52 22.34 -22.77
CA TYR A 456 -0.93 22.80 -21.51
C TYR A 456 0.53 22.34 -21.27
N LEU A 457 1.11 21.56 -22.18
CA LEU A 457 2.56 21.28 -22.18
C LEU A 457 3.27 22.24 -23.14
N PRO A 458 4.47 22.77 -22.80
CA PRO A 458 5.27 23.58 -23.71
C PRO A 458 5.61 22.82 -25.00
N HIS A 459 5.58 23.48 -26.14
CA HIS A 459 5.87 22.87 -27.46
C HIS A 459 7.25 22.20 -27.55
N ASP A 460 8.28 22.75 -26.87
CA ASP A 460 9.62 22.15 -26.74
C ASP A 460 9.62 20.80 -26.01
N LEU A 461 8.61 20.58 -25.20
CA LEU A 461 8.46 19.40 -24.39
C LEU A 461 7.89 18.23 -25.19
N GLU A 462 6.91 18.52 -26.09
CA GLU A 462 6.36 17.52 -26.99
C GLU A 462 7.44 16.96 -27.90
N GLN A 463 8.29 17.81 -28.47
CA GLN A 463 9.40 17.38 -29.30
C GLN A 463 10.40 16.51 -28.55
N LYS A 464 10.66 16.79 -27.26
CA LYS A 464 11.52 15.96 -26.41
C LYS A 464 10.86 14.63 -26.05
N ILE A 465 9.55 14.62 -25.82
CA ILE A 465 8.78 13.39 -25.53
C ILE A 465 8.76 12.50 -26.77
N GLU A 466 8.43 13.03 -27.93
CA GLU A 466 8.45 12.30 -29.21
C GLU A 466 9.84 11.75 -29.54
N ALA A 467 10.90 12.53 -29.31
CA ALA A 467 12.28 12.08 -29.52
C ALA A 467 12.70 10.97 -28.54
N GLN A 468 12.17 10.96 -27.33
CA GLN A 468 12.40 9.87 -26.36
C GLN A 468 11.57 8.63 -26.68
N GLU A 469 10.35 8.80 -27.16
CA GLU A 469 9.50 7.69 -27.60
C GLU A 469 10.10 6.99 -28.82
N MET A 470 10.57 7.72 -29.81
CA MET A 470 11.26 7.17 -30.98
C MET A 470 12.55 6.43 -30.61
N LYS A 471 13.29 6.91 -29.61
CA LYS A 471 14.48 6.20 -29.11
C LYS A 471 14.17 4.91 -28.37
N GLN A 472 13.07 4.86 -27.60
CA GLN A 472 12.63 3.65 -26.91
C GLN A 472 12.09 2.60 -27.88
N ASP A 473 11.33 3.02 -28.88
CA ASP A 473 10.82 2.11 -29.91
C ASP A 473 11.93 1.55 -30.79
N ALA A 474 12.97 2.34 -31.10
CA ALA A 474 14.16 1.86 -31.78
C ALA A 474 14.96 0.81 -30.96
N PHE A 475 14.98 0.94 -29.63
CA PHE A 475 15.66 -0.01 -28.73
C PHE A 475 14.88 -1.33 -28.54
N HIS A 476 13.59 -1.35 -28.84
CA HIS A 476 12.77 -2.56 -28.80
C HIS A 476 12.73 -3.33 -30.13
N HIS A 477 13.29 -2.75 -31.20
CA HIS A 477 13.38 -3.37 -32.52
C HIS A 477 14.81 -3.84 -32.90
N GLU A 478 15.80 -3.60 -32.06
CA GLU A 478 17.13 -4.23 -32.09
C GLU A 478 17.21 -5.36 -31.01
#